data_7213e4b161dab563bbfa1de604b2a2e4
#
_entry.id   7213e4b161dab563bbfa1de604b2a2e4
#
_cell.length_a   1.000
_cell.length_b   1.000
_cell.length_c   1.000
_cell.angle_alpha   90.00
_cell.angle_beta   90.00
_cell.angle_gamma   90.00
#
_symmetry.space_group_name_H-M   'P 1'
#
loop_
_entity.id
_entity.type
_entity.pdbx_description
1 polymer ?
#
loop_
_entity_poly.entity_id
_entity_poly.type
_entity_poly.pdbx_seq_one_letter_code
_entity_poly.pdbx_strand_id
1 'polypeptide(L)'
;NDNTYTINKEYLKRVKEIVDYCEKAGVYSVINIHHFDEFIIRRNDLDKCKEIFTHLWTQIAEYFADYPYTLVFEGYNEYLGGNQFDSSGNLKEQSETNAYKMTNTLNQAFVDAVRGTGGYNAQRVLIVSGYWTNIDKTTSSRFQMPEDMVNDRLMVSVHYVDNSMYWSNKIGGEEWLKYIDSQCAELKKAFLDNDIPVFMGETTSTYTASNMAKDATHTDSSECLSIVLGKLTELGIVPVIWDTDSHFYSRTTYKIVNESDRKVIREYSDKLKANLEAQQ
;
A
#
# COMPACT_ATOMS: atom_id res chain seq x y z
N ASN A 1 0.83 8.33 -26.48
CA ASN A 1 -0.16 7.34 -26.09
C ASN A 1 -0.78 6.76 -27.38
N ASP A 2 -0.30 5.60 -27.79
CA ASP A 2 -0.68 4.95 -29.05
C ASP A 2 -1.91 4.04 -28.91
N ASN A 3 -2.57 4.08 -27.77
CA ASN A 3 -3.70 3.23 -27.38
C ASN A 3 -3.41 1.71 -27.42
N THR A 4 -2.14 1.30 -27.54
CA THR A 4 -1.76 -0.12 -27.48
C THR A 4 -1.52 -0.60 -26.05
N TYR A 5 -1.35 0.34 -25.11
CA TYR A 5 -0.97 0.08 -23.71
C TYR A 5 0.30 -0.77 -23.58
N THR A 6 1.18 -0.67 -24.55
CA THR A 6 2.49 -1.32 -24.52
C THR A 6 3.44 -0.51 -23.64
N ILE A 7 4.02 -1.17 -22.64
CA ILE A 7 4.94 -0.52 -21.70
C ILE A 7 6.26 -0.23 -22.42
N ASN A 8 6.77 0.99 -22.23
CA ASN A 8 8.05 1.40 -22.82
C ASN A 8 9.18 0.51 -22.26
N LYS A 9 9.94 -0.14 -23.13
CA LYS A 9 11.01 -1.07 -22.75
C LYS A 9 12.15 -0.40 -21.96
N GLU A 10 12.49 0.84 -22.27
CA GLU A 10 13.52 1.58 -21.51
C GLU A 10 13.02 1.93 -20.10
N TYR A 11 11.72 2.16 -19.95
CA TYR A 11 11.12 2.34 -18.62
C TYR A 11 11.17 1.06 -17.81
N LEU A 12 10.76 -0.10 -18.37
CA LEU A 12 10.89 -1.40 -17.70
C LEU A 12 12.32 -1.72 -17.32
N LYS A 13 13.28 -1.41 -18.21
CA LYS A 13 14.70 -1.58 -17.93
C LYS A 13 15.14 -0.73 -16.73
N ARG A 14 14.64 0.53 -16.62
CA ARG A 14 14.94 1.37 -15.46
C ARG A 14 14.34 0.81 -14.17
N VAL A 15 13.10 0.32 -14.20
CA VAL A 15 12.48 -0.36 -13.05
C VAL A 15 13.31 -1.58 -12.65
N LYS A 16 13.74 -2.39 -13.63
CA LYS A 16 14.63 -3.52 -13.39
C LYS A 16 15.92 -3.14 -12.67
N GLU A 17 16.59 -2.08 -13.10
CA GLU A 17 17.81 -1.60 -12.44
C GLU A 17 17.58 -1.29 -10.96
N ILE A 18 16.42 -0.70 -10.61
CA ILE A 18 16.07 -0.41 -9.22
C ILE A 18 15.83 -1.70 -8.43
N VAL A 19 15.11 -2.66 -9.01
CA VAL A 19 14.89 -3.99 -8.40
C VAL A 19 16.24 -4.70 -8.19
N ASP A 20 17.14 -4.66 -9.15
CA ASP A 20 18.49 -5.23 -9.05
C ASP A 20 19.30 -4.57 -7.91
N TYR A 21 19.13 -3.27 -7.67
CA TYR A 21 19.77 -2.58 -6.52
C TYR A 21 19.21 -3.07 -5.19
N CYS A 22 17.90 -3.29 -5.09
CA CYS A 22 17.25 -3.83 -3.91
C CYS A 22 17.73 -5.25 -3.62
N GLU A 23 17.76 -6.11 -4.63
CA GLU A 23 18.24 -7.49 -4.51
C GLU A 23 19.70 -7.52 -4.04
N LYS A 24 20.58 -6.73 -4.68
CA LYS A 24 21.99 -6.61 -4.27
C LYS A 24 22.15 -6.09 -2.84
N ALA A 25 21.24 -5.23 -2.37
CA ALA A 25 21.24 -4.73 -1.01
C ALA A 25 20.64 -5.72 0.00
N GLY A 26 20.08 -6.83 -0.44
CA GLY A 26 19.42 -7.83 0.41
C GLY A 26 18.08 -7.34 0.98
N VAL A 27 17.38 -6.45 0.27
CA VAL A 27 16.06 -5.94 0.67
C VAL A 27 15.00 -6.34 -0.32
N TYR A 28 13.77 -6.52 0.16
CA TYR A 28 12.62 -6.75 -0.71
C TYR A 28 12.30 -5.49 -1.52
N SER A 29 11.77 -5.69 -2.71
CA SER A 29 11.19 -4.63 -3.52
C SER A 29 9.72 -4.93 -3.81
N VAL A 30 8.89 -3.89 -3.74
CA VAL A 30 7.49 -3.94 -4.16
C VAL A 30 7.34 -3.02 -5.36
N ILE A 31 6.79 -3.52 -6.46
CA ILE A 31 6.45 -2.69 -7.61
C ILE A 31 4.95 -2.69 -7.84
N ASN A 32 4.40 -1.55 -8.21
CA ASN A 32 2.98 -1.39 -8.51
C ASN A 32 2.77 -0.49 -9.74
N ILE A 33 1.54 -0.43 -10.22
CA ILE A 33 1.10 0.60 -11.17
C ILE A 33 0.59 1.78 -10.35
N HIS A 34 1.48 2.76 -10.08
CA HIS A 34 1.23 3.81 -9.08
C HIS A 34 0.34 4.96 -9.60
N HIS A 35 0.68 5.57 -10.74
CA HIS A 35 -0.04 6.68 -11.36
C HIS A 35 -0.38 6.36 -12.81
N PHE A 36 -1.40 5.57 -13.03
CA PHE A 36 -1.93 5.32 -14.36
C PHE A 36 -3.46 5.45 -14.36
N ASP A 37 -3.94 6.64 -14.09
CA ASP A 37 -5.36 6.92 -13.88
C ASP A 37 -6.17 6.89 -15.17
N GLU A 38 -5.54 6.92 -16.36
CA GLU A 38 -6.22 6.97 -17.65
C GLU A 38 -7.18 5.79 -17.86
N PHE A 39 -6.82 4.59 -17.41
CA PHE A 39 -7.72 3.44 -17.53
C PHE A 39 -8.86 3.49 -16.48
N ILE A 40 -8.63 4.17 -15.34
CA ILE A 40 -9.64 4.42 -14.32
C ILE A 40 -10.70 5.41 -14.80
N ILE A 41 -10.34 6.38 -15.63
CA ILE A 41 -11.28 7.32 -16.26
C ILE A 41 -12.33 6.59 -17.08
N ARG A 42 -12.00 5.41 -17.58
CA ARG A 42 -12.89 4.52 -18.32
C ARG A 42 -13.73 3.59 -17.44
N ARG A 43 -13.85 3.86 -16.16
CA ARG A 43 -14.56 3.03 -15.17
C ARG A 43 -16.05 2.79 -15.48
N ASN A 44 -16.65 3.56 -16.39
CA ASN A 44 -17.99 3.28 -16.93
C ASN A 44 -17.97 2.11 -17.94
N ASP A 45 -16.79 1.72 -18.37
CA ASP A 45 -16.52 0.53 -19.19
C ASP A 45 -15.55 -0.38 -18.42
N LEU A 46 -16.14 -1.18 -17.51
CA LEU A 46 -15.37 -2.05 -16.63
C LEU A 46 -14.58 -3.11 -17.41
N ASP A 47 -15.18 -3.65 -18.49
CA ASP A 47 -14.54 -4.68 -19.30
C ASP A 47 -13.28 -4.12 -19.98
N LYS A 48 -13.36 -2.88 -20.48
CA LYS A 48 -12.18 -2.20 -21.05
C LYS A 48 -11.11 -1.89 -20.01
N CYS A 49 -11.51 -1.47 -18.82
CA CYS A 49 -10.56 -1.28 -17.70
C CYS A 49 -9.86 -2.58 -17.34
N LYS A 50 -10.61 -3.67 -17.22
CA LYS A 50 -10.06 -5.01 -16.96
C LYS A 50 -9.10 -5.46 -18.05
N GLU A 51 -9.48 -5.32 -19.34
CA GLU A 51 -8.63 -5.65 -20.49
C GLU A 51 -7.28 -4.94 -20.42
N ILE A 52 -7.29 -3.61 -20.23
CA ILE A 52 -6.07 -2.79 -20.16
C ILE A 52 -5.21 -3.20 -18.97
N PHE A 53 -5.82 -3.37 -17.81
CA PHE A 53 -5.11 -3.73 -16.58
C PHE A 53 -4.45 -5.11 -16.67
N THR A 54 -5.19 -6.10 -17.18
CA THR A 54 -4.66 -7.44 -17.47
C THR A 54 -3.47 -7.36 -18.42
N HIS A 55 -3.60 -6.60 -19.51
CA HIS A 55 -2.53 -6.45 -20.50
C HIS A 55 -1.26 -5.82 -19.90
N LEU A 56 -1.40 -4.80 -19.05
CA LEU A 56 -0.26 -4.17 -18.37
C LEU A 56 0.43 -5.14 -17.41
N TRP A 57 -0.36 -5.83 -16.58
CA TRP A 57 0.21 -6.78 -15.60
C TRP A 57 0.83 -8.01 -16.26
N THR A 58 0.27 -8.50 -17.36
CA THR A 58 0.90 -9.56 -18.13
C THR A 58 2.30 -9.16 -18.60
N GLN A 59 2.45 -7.96 -19.18
CA GLN A 59 3.76 -7.46 -19.62
C GLN A 59 4.76 -7.32 -18.46
N ILE A 60 4.33 -6.79 -17.32
CA ILE A 60 5.17 -6.65 -16.12
C ILE A 60 5.58 -8.03 -15.61
N ALA A 61 4.61 -8.92 -15.46
CA ALA A 61 4.83 -10.26 -14.93
C ALA A 61 5.75 -11.10 -15.82
N GLU A 62 5.56 -11.08 -17.14
CA GLU A 62 6.46 -11.75 -18.10
C GLU A 62 7.88 -11.19 -18.03
N TYR A 63 8.03 -9.86 -17.93
CA TYR A 63 9.34 -9.21 -17.86
C TYR A 63 10.12 -9.62 -16.60
N PHE A 64 9.45 -9.88 -15.48
CA PHE A 64 10.03 -10.24 -14.20
C PHE A 64 9.80 -11.71 -13.81
N ALA A 65 9.42 -12.59 -14.74
CA ALA A 65 9.07 -13.98 -14.45
C ALA A 65 10.20 -14.77 -13.76
N ASP A 66 11.46 -14.46 -14.09
CA ASP A 66 12.64 -15.11 -13.55
C ASP A 66 13.21 -14.45 -12.28
N TYR A 67 12.56 -13.39 -11.78
CA TYR A 67 13.00 -12.70 -10.57
C TYR A 67 12.59 -13.46 -9.30
N PRO A 68 13.46 -13.51 -8.29
CA PRO A 68 13.21 -14.24 -7.06
C PRO A 68 12.05 -13.63 -6.24
N TYR A 69 11.67 -14.31 -5.18
CA TYR A 69 10.54 -13.91 -4.31
C TYR A 69 10.81 -12.66 -3.45
N THR A 70 12.03 -12.12 -3.51
CA THR A 70 12.34 -10.78 -2.95
C THR A 70 11.69 -9.64 -3.73
N LEU A 71 11.22 -9.90 -4.96
CA LEU A 71 10.36 -9.00 -5.70
C LEU A 71 8.90 -9.39 -5.48
N VAL A 72 8.11 -8.46 -5.01
CA VAL A 72 6.67 -8.58 -4.73
C VAL A 72 5.90 -7.67 -5.68
N PHE A 73 4.70 -8.06 -6.08
CA PHE A 73 3.84 -7.23 -6.91
C PHE A 73 2.63 -6.75 -6.13
N GLU A 74 2.33 -5.46 -6.24
CA GLU A 74 1.13 -4.82 -5.74
C GLU A 74 0.29 -4.33 -6.92
N GLY A 75 -0.98 -4.72 -6.99
CA GLY A 75 -1.82 -4.51 -8.17
C GLY A 75 -1.89 -3.06 -8.61
N TYR A 76 -2.20 -2.16 -7.70
CA TYR A 76 -2.30 -0.72 -7.94
C TYR A 76 -2.14 0.06 -6.62
N ASN A 77 -1.95 1.37 -6.75
CA ASN A 77 -1.93 2.31 -5.64
C ASN A 77 -3.35 2.76 -5.23
N GLU A 78 -3.56 4.01 -4.92
CA GLU A 78 -4.82 4.64 -4.44
C GLU A 78 -5.78 4.97 -5.59
N TYR A 79 -6.37 3.97 -6.23
CA TYR A 79 -7.27 4.19 -7.37
C TYR A 79 -8.71 4.48 -6.96
N LEU A 80 -9.45 5.04 -7.90
CA LEU A 80 -10.86 5.43 -7.86
C LEU A 80 -11.14 6.76 -7.15
N GLY A 81 -10.13 7.67 -7.13
CA GLY A 81 -10.32 9.04 -6.66
C GLY A 81 -11.22 9.91 -7.57
N GLY A 82 -11.21 11.21 -7.30
CA GLY A 82 -11.72 12.31 -8.14
C GLY A 82 -13.15 12.20 -8.69
N ASN A 83 -13.33 11.44 -9.75
CA ASN A 83 -14.61 11.37 -10.46
C ASN A 83 -15.71 10.57 -9.74
N GLN A 84 -15.38 9.87 -8.66
CA GLN A 84 -16.35 9.19 -7.80
C GLN A 84 -16.99 10.16 -6.79
N PHE A 85 -16.49 11.38 -6.70
CA PHE A 85 -16.93 12.38 -5.76
C PHE A 85 -17.82 13.44 -6.43
N ASP A 86 -18.70 14.04 -5.63
CA ASP A 86 -19.43 15.25 -6.02
C ASP A 86 -18.53 16.49 -5.91
N SER A 87 -19.06 17.65 -6.28
CA SER A 87 -18.34 18.92 -6.19
C SER A 87 -17.94 19.34 -4.77
N SER A 88 -18.53 18.70 -3.76
CA SER A 88 -18.24 18.92 -2.34
C SER A 88 -17.26 17.89 -1.76
N GLY A 89 -16.76 16.96 -2.59
CA GLY A 89 -15.84 15.92 -2.18
C GLY A 89 -16.50 14.71 -1.51
N ASN A 90 -17.85 14.57 -1.57
CA ASN A 90 -18.52 13.40 -1.03
C ASN A 90 -18.61 12.28 -2.05
N LEU A 91 -18.40 11.04 -1.61
CA LEU A 91 -18.58 9.87 -2.44
C LEU A 91 -20.08 9.68 -2.75
N LYS A 92 -20.41 9.56 -4.03
CA LYS A 92 -21.77 9.28 -4.46
C LYS A 92 -22.10 7.83 -4.17
N GLU A 93 -23.29 7.52 -3.64
CA GLU A 93 -23.71 6.17 -3.28
C GLU A 93 -23.57 5.17 -4.45
N GLN A 94 -24.03 5.55 -5.64
CA GLN A 94 -23.86 4.73 -6.83
C GLN A 94 -22.40 4.56 -7.23
N SER A 95 -21.58 5.57 -7.01
CA SER A 95 -20.14 5.53 -7.28
C SER A 95 -19.41 4.58 -6.32
N GLU A 96 -19.83 4.49 -5.07
CA GLU A 96 -19.27 3.54 -4.11
C GLU A 96 -19.51 2.09 -4.55
N THR A 97 -20.72 1.74 -5.00
CA THR A 97 -21.01 0.42 -5.54
C THR A 97 -20.13 0.10 -6.75
N ASN A 98 -19.96 1.04 -7.66
CA ASN A 98 -19.07 0.89 -8.81
C ASN A 98 -17.60 0.79 -8.40
N ALA A 99 -17.17 1.52 -7.36
CA ALA A 99 -15.82 1.44 -6.84
C ALA A 99 -15.47 0.04 -6.32
N TYR A 100 -16.34 -0.56 -5.52
CA TYR A 100 -16.13 -1.93 -5.06
C TYR A 100 -16.15 -2.95 -6.20
N LYS A 101 -17.10 -2.82 -7.12
CA LYS A 101 -17.15 -3.70 -8.29
C LYS A 101 -15.86 -3.61 -9.12
N MET A 102 -15.38 -2.39 -9.37
CA MET A 102 -14.12 -2.15 -10.09
C MET A 102 -12.93 -2.77 -9.35
N THR A 103 -12.78 -2.44 -8.07
CA THR A 103 -11.68 -2.91 -7.22
C THR A 103 -11.62 -4.43 -7.20
N ASN A 104 -12.74 -5.10 -6.88
CA ASN A 104 -12.78 -6.57 -6.81
C ASN A 104 -12.48 -7.21 -8.18
N THR A 105 -12.98 -6.62 -9.27
CA THR A 105 -12.70 -7.11 -10.63
C THR A 105 -11.25 -6.93 -11.02
N LEU A 106 -10.63 -5.79 -10.70
CA LEU A 106 -9.23 -5.53 -11.04
C LEU A 106 -8.27 -6.38 -10.19
N ASN A 107 -8.56 -6.57 -8.90
CA ASN A 107 -7.77 -7.46 -8.05
C ASN A 107 -7.77 -8.90 -8.59
N GLN A 108 -8.92 -9.43 -9.01
CA GLN A 108 -8.97 -10.76 -9.63
C GLN A 108 -8.19 -10.79 -10.93
N ALA A 109 -8.37 -9.79 -11.80
CA ALA A 109 -7.66 -9.71 -13.08
C ALA A 109 -6.13 -9.64 -12.91
N PHE A 110 -5.67 -8.96 -11.87
CA PHE A 110 -4.25 -8.89 -11.50
C PHE A 110 -3.71 -10.26 -11.10
N VAL A 111 -4.38 -10.95 -10.19
CA VAL A 111 -3.96 -12.29 -9.75
C VAL A 111 -3.91 -13.25 -10.93
N ASP A 112 -4.97 -13.32 -11.72
CA ASP A 112 -5.05 -14.20 -12.90
C ASP A 112 -3.95 -13.90 -13.91
N ALA A 113 -3.71 -12.61 -14.21
CA ALA A 113 -2.67 -12.21 -15.16
C ALA A 113 -1.27 -12.62 -14.71
N VAL A 114 -0.94 -12.38 -13.44
CA VAL A 114 0.39 -12.73 -12.90
C VAL A 114 0.57 -14.24 -12.84
N ARG A 115 -0.40 -14.99 -12.31
CA ARG A 115 -0.32 -16.47 -12.21
C ARG A 115 -0.20 -17.13 -13.58
N GLY A 116 -0.87 -16.56 -14.59
CA GLY A 116 -0.85 -17.07 -15.97
C GLY A 116 0.52 -17.00 -16.66
N THR A 117 1.48 -16.20 -16.17
CA THR A 117 2.82 -16.06 -16.77
C THR A 117 3.81 -17.13 -16.31
N GLY A 118 3.53 -17.88 -15.24
CA GLY A 118 4.39 -18.95 -14.76
C GLY A 118 5.72 -18.47 -14.13
N GLY A 119 6.75 -19.32 -14.16
CA GLY A 119 8.04 -19.02 -13.52
C GLY A 119 7.90 -18.77 -12.02
N TYR A 120 8.66 -17.84 -11.47
CA TYR A 120 8.50 -17.41 -10.06
C TYR A 120 7.12 -16.79 -9.77
N ASN A 121 6.44 -16.29 -10.80
CA ASN A 121 5.11 -15.67 -10.62
C ASN A 121 4.05 -16.69 -10.20
N ALA A 122 4.25 -17.97 -10.47
CA ALA A 122 3.36 -19.03 -10.01
C ALA A 122 3.23 -19.10 -8.48
N GLN A 123 4.24 -18.61 -7.73
CA GLN A 123 4.28 -18.65 -6.26
C GLN A 123 4.63 -17.29 -5.64
N ARG A 124 4.73 -16.23 -6.45
CA ARG A 124 5.06 -14.89 -5.97
C ARG A 124 3.98 -14.36 -5.04
N VAL A 125 4.38 -13.68 -3.97
CA VAL A 125 3.45 -12.92 -3.13
C VAL A 125 2.87 -11.78 -3.95
N LEU A 126 1.54 -11.65 -3.91
CA LEU A 126 0.79 -10.58 -4.55
C LEU A 126 0.04 -9.77 -3.50
N ILE A 127 0.03 -8.47 -3.67
CA ILE A 127 -0.63 -7.53 -2.76
C ILE A 127 -1.84 -6.92 -3.47
N VAL A 128 -3.01 -7.03 -2.84
CA VAL A 128 -4.29 -6.49 -3.32
C VAL A 128 -4.84 -5.48 -2.33
N SER A 129 -5.71 -4.59 -2.75
CA SER A 129 -6.27 -3.57 -1.85
C SER A 129 -7.72 -3.23 -2.15
N GLY A 130 -8.42 -2.65 -1.17
CA GLY A 130 -9.66 -1.93 -1.39
C GLY A 130 -9.42 -0.62 -2.15
N TYR A 131 -10.47 0.00 -2.67
CA TYR A 131 -10.29 1.26 -3.37
C TYR A 131 -9.76 2.35 -2.43
N TRP A 132 -8.89 3.21 -2.99
CA TRP A 132 -8.11 4.20 -2.25
C TRP A 132 -7.10 3.64 -1.25
N THR A 133 -6.90 2.34 -1.22
CA THR A 133 -6.04 1.69 -0.21
C THR A 133 -6.44 2.09 1.23
N ASN A 134 -7.71 2.50 1.37
CA ASN A 134 -8.26 3.03 2.60
C ASN A 134 -8.71 1.89 3.53
N ILE A 135 -8.42 1.98 4.82
CA ILE A 135 -8.70 0.91 5.79
C ILE A 135 -10.20 0.62 5.87
N ASP A 136 -11.06 1.64 6.07
CA ASP A 136 -12.50 1.44 6.19
C ASP A 136 -13.12 0.80 4.93
N LYS A 137 -12.56 1.12 3.76
CA LYS A 137 -13.02 0.56 2.49
C LYS A 137 -12.54 -0.87 2.28
N THR A 138 -11.34 -1.16 2.74
CA THR A 138 -10.72 -2.48 2.60
C THR A 138 -11.26 -3.47 3.64
N THR A 139 -11.60 -3.02 4.85
CA THR A 139 -12.21 -3.86 5.89
C THR A 139 -13.73 -4.05 5.72
N SER A 140 -14.36 -3.31 4.79
CA SER A 140 -15.77 -3.45 4.48
C SER A 140 -16.10 -4.83 3.91
N SER A 141 -17.24 -5.40 4.31
CA SER A 141 -17.77 -6.66 3.73
C SER A 141 -18.03 -6.62 2.23
N ARG A 142 -17.96 -5.45 1.61
CA ARG A 142 -18.08 -5.26 0.15
C ARG A 142 -16.77 -5.49 -0.59
N PHE A 143 -15.64 -5.34 0.07
CA PHE A 143 -14.34 -5.76 -0.44
C PHE A 143 -14.28 -7.29 -0.44
N GLN A 144 -13.78 -7.87 -1.52
CA GLN A 144 -13.65 -9.31 -1.68
C GLN A 144 -12.21 -9.65 -2.04
N MET A 145 -11.61 -10.51 -1.26
CA MET A 145 -10.33 -11.10 -1.63
C MET A 145 -10.48 -11.85 -2.96
N PRO A 146 -9.55 -11.68 -3.90
CA PRO A 146 -9.57 -12.47 -5.13
C PRO A 146 -9.31 -13.95 -4.81
N GLU A 147 -9.84 -14.83 -5.65
CA GLU A 147 -9.45 -16.23 -5.65
C GLU A 147 -8.02 -16.38 -6.18
N ASP A 148 -7.23 -17.22 -5.53
CA ASP A 148 -5.89 -17.58 -5.98
C ASP A 148 -5.75 -19.11 -5.97
N MET A 149 -5.17 -19.67 -7.03
CA MET A 149 -4.85 -21.09 -7.09
C MET A 149 -3.71 -21.50 -6.14
N VAL A 150 -3.06 -20.51 -5.53
CA VAL A 150 -1.92 -20.70 -4.62
C VAL A 150 -2.29 -20.19 -3.24
N ASN A 151 -2.24 -21.08 -2.26
CA ASN A 151 -2.52 -20.73 -0.87
C ASN A 151 -1.41 -19.86 -0.28
N ASP A 152 -1.79 -18.96 0.63
CA ASP A 152 -0.88 -18.17 1.47
C ASP A 152 0.11 -17.30 0.65
N ARG A 153 -0.35 -16.76 -0.50
CA ARG A 153 0.45 -15.87 -1.36
C ARG A 153 -0.23 -14.54 -1.65
N LEU A 154 -1.32 -14.23 -0.95
CA LEU A 154 -1.97 -12.92 -1.03
C LEU A 154 -1.75 -12.15 0.27
N MET A 155 -1.50 -10.84 0.14
CA MET A 155 -1.50 -9.86 1.21
C MET A 155 -2.48 -8.74 0.88
N VAL A 156 -2.93 -8.03 1.89
CA VAL A 156 -3.80 -6.85 1.72
C VAL A 156 -3.01 -5.59 2.00
N SER A 157 -3.03 -4.63 1.05
CA SER A 157 -2.45 -3.30 1.22
C SER A 157 -3.47 -2.30 1.75
N VAL A 158 -3.04 -1.51 2.70
CA VAL A 158 -3.73 -0.32 3.20
C VAL A 158 -2.73 0.80 3.43
N HIS A 159 -3.20 2.06 3.44
CA HIS A 159 -2.37 3.24 3.69
C HIS A 159 -2.84 3.99 4.92
N TYR A 160 -1.88 4.61 5.62
CA TYR A 160 -2.07 5.61 6.68
C TYR A 160 -3.10 5.23 7.75
N VAL A 161 -2.67 4.57 8.79
CA VAL A 161 -3.55 4.14 9.91
C VAL A 161 -4.26 5.32 10.59
N ASP A 162 -3.75 6.53 10.42
CA ASP A 162 -4.28 7.77 10.98
C ASP A 162 -4.77 8.80 9.94
N ASN A 163 -5.01 8.36 8.70
CA ASN A 163 -5.32 9.21 7.55
C ASN A 163 -6.38 10.29 7.84
N SER A 164 -7.55 9.92 8.36
CA SER A 164 -8.64 10.85 8.65
C SER A 164 -8.26 11.90 9.70
N MET A 165 -7.49 11.51 10.70
CA MET A 165 -7.02 12.43 11.75
C MET A 165 -5.97 13.40 11.21
N TYR A 166 -5.06 12.92 10.34
CA TYR A 166 -4.04 13.75 9.71
C TYR A 166 -4.68 14.89 8.89
N TRP A 167 -5.58 14.55 7.98
CA TRP A 167 -6.25 15.53 7.11
C TRP A 167 -7.25 16.44 7.85
N SER A 168 -7.71 16.01 9.03
CA SER A 168 -8.60 16.81 9.87
C SER A 168 -7.85 17.66 10.91
N ASN A 169 -6.52 17.66 10.93
CA ASN A 169 -5.67 18.35 11.89
C ASN A 169 -6.00 17.97 13.36
N LYS A 170 -6.08 16.66 13.61
CA LYS A 170 -6.43 16.07 14.90
C LYS A 170 -5.38 15.12 15.46
N ILE A 171 -4.14 15.27 15.04
CA ILE A 171 -3.03 14.43 15.48
C ILE A 171 -2.63 14.74 16.93
N GLY A 172 -2.15 13.75 17.66
CA GLY A 172 -1.50 13.90 18.95
C GLY A 172 -2.43 14.00 20.16
N GLY A 173 -3.75 13.96 19.97
CA GLY A 173 -4.75 13.98 21.04
C GLY A 173 -5.35 12.59 21.34
N GLU A 174 -6.23 12.54 22.34
CA GLU A 174 -6.90 11.28 22.75
C GLU A 174 -7.80 10.72 21.62
N GLU A 175 -8.44 11.59 20.83
CA GLU A 175 -9.26 11.18 19.69
C GLU A 175 -8.42 10.44 18.62
N TRP A 176 -7.21 10.93 18.36
CA TRP A 176 -6.28 10.32 17.44
C TRP A 176 -5.82 8.94 17.90
N LEU A 177 -5.48 8.78 19.18
CA LEU A 177 -5.09 7.47 19.74
C LEU A 177 -6.22 6.45 19.62
N LYS A 178 -7.44 6.84 19.97
CA LYS A 178 -8.64 5.99 19.84
C LYS A 178 -8.92 5.62 18.37
N TYR A 179 -8.69 6.55 17.46
CA TYR A 179 -8.86 6.29 16.03
C TYR A 179 -7.86 5.25 15.53
N ILE A 180 -6.58 5.38 15.85
CA ILE A 180 -5.56 4.39 15.50
C ILE A 180 -5.93 3.01 16.07
N ASP A 181 -6.32 2.95 17.34
CA ASP A 181 -6.72 1.69 17.98
C ASP A 181 -7.92 1.05 17.26
N SER A 182 -8.90 1.85 16.83
CA SER A 182 -10.05 1.33 16.07
C SER A 182 -9.64 0.80 14.71
N GLN A 183 -8.79 1.51 13.96
CA GLN A 183 -8.30 1.07 12.66
C GLN A 183 -7.47 -0.21 12.77
N CYS A 184 -6.62 -0.31 13.78
CA CYS A 184 -5.86 -1.51 14.09
C CYS A 184 -6.78 -2.71 14.43
N ALA A 185 -7.84 -2.48 15.21
CA ALA A 185 -8.82 -3.51 15.55
C ALA A 185 -9.60 -4.01 14.33
N GLU A 186 -9.96 -3.10 13.40
CA GLU A 186 -10.62 -3.47 12.15
C GLU A 186 -9.72 -4.31 11.25
N LEU A 187 -8.45 -3.92 11.06
CA LEU A 187 -7.47 -4.68 10.30
C LEU A 187 -7.25 -6.07 10.90
N LYS A 188 -7.11 -6.13 12.23
CA LYS A 188 -6.96 -7.40 12.93
C LYS A 188 -8.15 -8.32 12.68
N LYS A 189 -9.37 -7.83 12.91
CA LYS A 189 -10.61 -8.60 12.76
C LYS A 189 -10.85 -9.04 11.33
N ALA A 190 -10.62 -8.15 10.35
CA ALA A 190 -10.92 -8.44 8.95
C ALA A 190 -9.91 -9.39 8.31
N PHE A 191 -8.64 -9.28 8.68
CA PHE A 191 -7.53 -9.94 7.96
C PHE A 191 -6.65 -10.80 8.86
N LEU A 192 -6.02 -10.23 9.90
CA LEU A 192 -5.00 -10.94 10.65
C LEU A 192 -5.57 -12.15 11.42
N ASP A 193 -6.79 -12.06 11.97
CA ASP A 193 -7.49 -13.17 12.61
C ASP A 193 -7.94 -14.27 11.61
N ASN A 194 -7.78 -14.02 10.32
CA ASN A 194 -8.06 -14.95 9.23
C ASN A 194 -6.79 -15.36 8.46
N ASP A 195 -5.63 -15.19 9.06
CA ASP A 195 -4.32 -15.54 8.49
C ASP A 195 -3.99 -14.80 7.17
N ILE A 196 -4.61 -13.63 6.94
CA ILE A 196 -4.34 -12.77 5.80
C ILE A 196 -3.36 -11.67 6.24
N PRO A 197 -2.11 -11.65 5.76
CA PRO A 197 -1.14 -10.62 6.10
C PRO A 197 -1.56 -9.24 5.60
N VAL A 198 -1.28 -8.20 6.39
CA VAL A 198 -1.54 -6.80 6.04
C VAL A 198 -0.21 -6.08 5.76
N PHE A 199 -0.17 -5.37 4.66
CA PHE A 199 0.93 -4.51 4.23
C PHE A 199 0.49 -3.04 4.38
N MET A 200 1.15 -2.27 5.25
CA MET A 200 0.94 -0.83 5.35
C MET A 200 1.84 -0.14 4.32
N GLY A 201 1.35 -0.04 3.08
CA GLY A 201 2.13 0.41 1.92
C GLY A 201 2.60 1.85 2.00
N GLU A 202 1.87 2.70 2.73
CA GLU A 202 2.29 4.06 3.05
C GLU A 202 1.96 4.39 4.51
N THR A 203 2.95 4.96 5.20
CA THR A 203 2.85 5.39 6.59
C THR A 203 3.35 6.83 6.68
N THR A 204 2.65 7.68 7.41
CA THR A 204 3.05 9.08 7.62
C THR A 204 4.46 9.15 8.18
N SER A 205 5.33 9.93 7.52
CA SER A 205 6.72 10.08 7.90
C SER A 205 6.95 11.26 8.84
N THR A 206 6.14 12.31 8.70
CA THR A 206 6.36 13.58 9.40
C THR A 206 5.03 14.22 9.79
N TYR A 207 4.93 14.63 11.04
CA TYR A 207 3.81 15.36 11.59
C TYR A 207 4.23 16.82 11.85
N THR A 208 3.44 17.76 11.39
CA THR A 208 3.72 19.20 11.54
C THR A 208 2.77 19.83 12.56
N ALA A 209 3.14 20.98 13.08
CA ALA A 209 2.25 21.72 14.00
C ALA A 209 0.87 22.00 13.43
N SER A 210 0.74 22.09 12.10
CA SER A 210 -0.56 22.28 11.44
C SER A 210 -1.45 21.04 11.45
N ASN A 211 -0.88 19.85 11.64
CA ASN A 211 -1.64 18.61 11.75
C ASN A 211 -2.14 18.33 13.17
N MET A 212 -1.58 19.02 14.18
CA MET A 212 -1.88 18.75 15.59
C MET A 212 -3.27 19.23 15.99
N ALA A 213 -3.91 18.45 16.86
CA ALA A 213 -5.13 18.88 17.55
C ALA A 213 -4.84 20.06 18.48
N LYS A 214 -5.87 20.87 18.79
CA LYS A 214 -5.71 21.99 19.74
C LYS A 214 -5.38 21.54 21.16
N ASP A 215 -5.79 20.35 21.51
CA ASP A 215 -5.60 19.67 22.80
C ASP A 215 -4.57 18.52 22.71
N ALA A 216 -3.72 18.54 21.70
CA ALA A 216 -2.70 17.53 21.50
C ALA A 216 -1.76 17.46 22.72
N THR A 217 -1.56 16.26 23.25
CA THR A 217 -0.59 15.94 24.29
C THR A 217 0.72 15.39 23.71
N HIS A 218 0.68 14.84 22.50
CA HIS A 218 1.82 14.38 21.72
C HIS A 218 2.04 15.37 20.57
N THR A 219 3.03 16.24 20.69
CA THR A 219 3.29 17.34 19.74
C THR A 219 4.61 17.21 18.99
N ASP A 220 5.45 16.26 19.38
CA ASP A 220 6.69 15.94 18.67
C ASP A 220 6.44 14.92 17.55
N SER A 221 6.95 15.22 16.35
CA SER A 221 6.75 14.37 15.16
C SER A 221 7.30 12.96 15.36
N SER A 222 8.47 12.83 15.97
CA SER A 222 9.12 11.54 16.20
C SER A 222 8.37 10.71 17.24
N GLU A 223 7.75 11.37 18.23
CA GLU A 223 6.88 10.72 19.21
C GLU A 223 5.61 10.17 18.53
N CYS A 224 4.94 10.98 17.70
CA CYS A 224 3.78 10.52 16.91
C CYS A 224 4.14 9.34 16.00
N LEU A 225 5.27 9.43 15.30
CA LEU A 225 5.79 8.35 14.47
C LEU A 225 6.01 7.08 15.31
N SER A 226 6.62 7.21 16.50
CA SER A 226 6.85 6.08 17.42
C SER A 226 5.55 5.40 17.83
N ILE A 227 4.50 6.17 18.13
CA ILE A 227 3.18 5.64 18.49
C ILE A 227 2.59 4.82 17.33
N VAL A 228 2.59 5.38 16.12
CA VAL A 228 2.07 4.69 14.92
C VAL A 228 2.84 3.41 14.65
N LEU A 229 4.18 3.47 14.60
CA LEU A 229 5.00 2.30 14.35
C LEU A 229 4.84 1.24 15.43
N GLY A 230 4.69 1.66 16.69
CA GLY A 230 4.43 0.75 17.82
C GLY A 230 3.15 -0.06 17.62
N LYS A 231 2.05 0.63 17.33
CA LYS A 231 0.73 -0.02 17.11
C LYS A 231 0.76 -1.00 15.94
N LEU A 232 1.38 -0.64 14.83
CA LEU A 232 1.50 -1.53 13.66
C LEU A 232 2.40 -2.74 13.94
N THR A 233 3.55 -2.52 14.58
CA THR A 233 4.51 -3.58 14.91
C THR A 233 3.93 -4.60 15.90
N GLU A 234 3.13 -4.16 16.88
CA GLU A 234 2.43 -5.04 17.82
C GLU A 234 1.48 -6.02 17.11
N LEU A 235 0.94 -5.63 15.97
CA LEU A 235 0.10 -6.47 15.11
C LEU A 235 0.89 -7.31 14.10
N GLY A 236 2.20 -7.17 14.03
CA GLY A 236 3.02 -7.80 13.00
C GLY A 236 2.87 -7.16 11.61
N ILE A 237 2.29 -5.96 11.53
CA ILE A 237 2.16 -5.20 10.29
C ILE A 237 3.47 -4.45 10.04
N VAL A 238 4.03 -4.62 8.83
CA VAL A 238 5.24 -3.89 8.40
C VAL A 238 4.86 -2.52 7.83
N PRO A 239 5.25 -1.42 8.48
CA PRO A 239 5.00 -0.08 7.96
C PRO A 239 6.04 0.31 6.92
N VAL A 240 5.60 0.86 5.80
CA VAL A 240 6.47 1.47 4.79
C VAL A 240 6.33 2.98 4.87
N ILE A 241 7.42 3.65 5.20
CA ILE A 241 7.45 5.10 5.37
C ILE A 241 7.32 5.78 4.02
N TRP A 242 6.30 6.64 3.87
CA TRP A 242 6.13 7.44 2.67
C TRP A 242 7.10 8.64 2.67
N ASP A 243 7.88 8.77 1.60
CA ASP A 243 8.78 9.91 1.41
C ASP A 243 9.11 10.15 -0.06
N THR A 244 9.16 11.42 -0.45
CA THR A 244 9.49 11.88 -1.80
C THR A 244 10.72 12.78 -1.84
N ASP A 245 11.70 12.57 -0.94
CA ASP A 245 12.92 13.37 -0.83
C ASP A 245 12.67 14.81 -0.35
N SER A 246 11.83 14.98 0.64
CA SER A 246 11.54 16.33 1.12
C SER A 246 11.84 16.55 2.61
N HIS A 247 11.33 15.70 3.47
CA HIS A 247 11.36 15.98 4.91
C HIS A 247 11.94 14.84 5.75
N PHE A 248 11.84 13.60 5.29
CA PHE A 248 12.24 12.43 6.04
C PHE A 248 13.63 11.92 5.61
N TYR A 249 13.82 11.63 4.32
CA TYR A 249 15.07 11.13 3.77
C TYR A 249 15.68 12.13 2.78
N SER A 250 16.96 12.41 2.90
CA SER A 250 17.68 13.29 1.98
C SER A 250 18.48 12.49 0.96
N ARG A 251 18.15 12.64 -0.32
CA ARG A 251 18.91 12.06 -1.45
C ARG A 251 20.27 12.71 -1.65
N THR A 252 20.48 13.89 -1.07
CA THR A 252 21.78 14.58 -1.13
C THR A 252 22.77 14.02 -0.12
N THR A 253 22.29 13.75 1.10
CA THR A 253 23.14 13.22 2.19
C THR A 253 23.02 11.71 2.39
N TYR A 254 22.04 11.07 1.74
CA TYR A 254 21.69 9.65 1.86
C TYR A 254 21.38 9.24 3.31
N LYS A 255 20.68 10.11 4.04
CA LYS A 255 20.35 9.88 5.46
C LYS A 255 18.92 10.32 5.76
N ILE A 256 18.33 9.70 6.78
CA ILE A 256 17.15 10.23 7.44
C ILE A 256 17.53 11.56 8.06
N VAL A 257 16.75 12.61 7.77
CA VAL A 257 17.08 14.00 8.10
C VAL A 257 17.08 14.23 9.62
N ASN A 258 16.06 13.70 10.30
CA ASN A 258 15.90 13.84 11.74
C ASN A 258 16.52 12.64 12.48
N GLU A 259 17.42 12.90 13.42
CA GLU A 259 18.08 11.87 14.21
C GLU A 259 17.10 11.14 15.15
N SER A 260 16.06 11.81 15.65
CA SER A 260 15.06 11.21 16.50
C SER A 260 14.21 10.21 15.70
N ASP A 261 13.80 10.56 14.47
CA ASP A 261 13.09 9.63 13.57
C ASP A 261 13.96 8.42 13.24
N ARG A 262 15.25 8.62 13.00
CA ARG A 262 16.19 7.53 12.74
C ARG A 262 16.29 6.56 13.90
N LYS A 263 16.27 7.06 15.14
CA LYS A 263 16.26 6.19 16.35
C LYS A 263 14.98 5.39 16.45
N VAL A 264 13.83 6.05 16.24
CA VAL A 264 12.51 5.41 16.23
C VAL A 264 12.46 4.26 15.20
N ILE A 265 12.84 4.54 13.95
CA ILE A 265 12.86 3.52 12.89
C ILE A 265 13.74 2.33 13.26
N ARG A 266 14.93 2.58 13.79
CA ARG A 266 15.86 1.52 14.21
C ARG A 266 15.27 0.68 15.33
N GLU A 267 14.69 1.30 16.34
CA GLU A 267 14.06 0.60 17.46
C GLU A 267 12.98 -0.39 16.97
N TYR A 268 12.07 0.06 16.10
CA TYR A 268 11.01 -0.80 15.60
C TYR A 268 11.49 -1.84 14.58
N SER A 269 12.51 -1.53 13.80
CA SER A 269 13.17 -2.52 12.95
C SER A 269 13.80 -3.66 13.77
N ASP A 270 14.46 -3.33 14.87
CA ASP A 270 15.07 -4.32 15.75
C ASP A 270 14.01 -5.16 16.47
N LYS A 271 12.90 -4.56 16.91
CA LYS A 271 11.73 -5.30 17.46
C LYS A 271 11.14 -6.28 16.45
N LEU A 272 10.91 -5.86 15.21
CA LEU A 272 10.39 -6.74 14.15
C LEU A 272 11.32 -7.92 13.88
N LYS A 273 12.63 -7.70 13.82
CA LYS A 273 13.62 -8.77 13.66
C LYS A 273 13.57 -9.76 14.82
N ALA A 274 13.55 -9.26 16.05
CA ALA A 274 13.47 -10.10 17.24
C ALA A 274 12.19 -10.96 17.26
N ASN A 275 11.05 -10.39 16.84
CA ASN A 275 9.79 -11.12 16.73
C ASN A 275 9.87 -12.25 15.68
N LEU A 276 10.50 -12.00 14.53
CA LEU A 276 10.68 -13.00 13.48
C LEU A 276 11.61 -14.13 13.93
N GLU A 277 12.69 -13.82 14.65
CA GLU A 277 13.63 -14.81 15.19
C GLU A 277 12.98 -15.69 16.27
N ALA A 278 12.05 -15.14 17.06
CA ALA A 278 11.34 -15.88 18.09
C ALA A 278 10.26 -16.85 17.54
N GLN A 279 9.87 -16.70 16.26
CA GLN A 279 8.88 -17.55 15.58
C GLN A 279 9.52 -18.72 14.80
N GLN A 280 10.84 -18.74 14.66
CA GLN A 280 11.63 -19.80 14.02
C GLN A 280 12.10 -20.86 15.04
#